data_eb2d1b2f31e20e6959c0206ce7a0fbfa
#
_entry.id   eb2d1b2f31e20e6959c0206ce7a0fbfa
#
_cell.length_a   1.000
_cell.length_b   1.000
_cell.length_c   1.000
_cell.angle_alpha   90.00
_cell.angle_beta   90.00
_cell.angle_gamma   90.00
#
_symmetry.space_group_name_H-M   'P 1'
#
loop_
_entity.id
_entity.type
_entity.pdbx_description
1 polymer ?
#
loop_
_entity_poly.entity_id
_entity_poly.type
_entity_poly.pdbx_seq_one_letter_code
_entity_poly.pdbx_strand_id
1 'polypeptide(L)'
;MPACRARSLVVRVVVWLAVLGVACARQAPPPPAPSPEPAVETEPPPAAAPRPAPPPRSLSTIVDTVFLLTNRERTRASLTPLRRNGELARAAQLQAEQMAAAGKLAHEIPGSRYPTLASRMKLIGYQYRSVGENVAEGYTSGAALMAGWMTSPPHRANILSARYTETGVGMARSKNGRTYTAQVFARPRTASGQ
;
A
#
# COMPACT_ATOMS: atom_id res chain seq x y z
N MET A 1 -24.84 53.86 2.49
CA MET A 1 -24.11 54.70 1.56
C MET A 1 -22.86 55.20 2.22
N PRO A 2 -21.66 55.19 1.64
CA PRO A 2 -21.32 55.35 0.22
C PRO A 2 -20.49 54.23 -0.40
N ALA A 3 -20.53 54.22 -1.74
CA ALA A 3 -19.77 53.35 -2.62
C ALA A 3 -18.27 53.69 -2.68
N CYS A 4 -17.41 52.70 -2.79
CA CYS A 4 -16.01 52.87 -3.13
C CYS A 4 -15.70 52.24 -4.48
N ARG A 5 -15.23 53.11 -5.38
CA ARG A 5 -15.00 52.89 -6.83
C ARG A 5 -13.71 52.06 -7.03
N ALA A 6 -13.80 51.07 -7.90
CA ALA A 6 -12.64 50.37 -8.49
C ALA A 6 -11.89 51.33 -9.45
N ARG A 7 -10.57 51.41 -9.32
CA ARG A 7 -9.66 52.07 -10.27
C ARG A 7 -8.94 51.00 -11.08
N SER A 8 -9.32 50.93 -12.37
CA SER A 8 -8.56 50.19 -13.40
C SER A 8 -7.26 50.91 -13.73
N LEU A 9 -6.14 50.18 -13.61
CA LEU A 9 -4.82 50.64 -14.05
C LEU A 9 -4.57 50.05 -15.44
N VAL A 10 -4.62 50.94 -16.46
CA VAL A 10 -4.28 50.61 -17.84
C VAL A 10 -2.78 50.77 -18.02
N VAL A 11 -2.05 49.67 -18.22
CA VAL A 11 -0.62 49.68 -18.58
C VAL A 11 -0.52 49.73 -20.09
N ARG A 12 -0.04 50.87 -20.60
CA ARG A 12 0.32 51.08 -22.03
C ARG A 12 1.70 50.49 -22.28
N VAL A 13 1.76 49.42 -23.07
CA VAL A 13 3.03 48.91 -23.63
C VAL A 13 3.39 49.68 -24.87
N VAL A 14 4.50 50.40 -24.84
CA VAL A 14 5.09 51.07 -25.97
C VAL A 14 6.00 50.09 -26.71
N VAL A 15 5.62 49.72 -27.94
CA VAL A 15 6.45 48.88 -28.81
C VAL A 15 7.39 49.77 -29.60
N TRP A 16 8.69 49.64 -29.38
CA TRP A 16 9.74 50.22 -30.22
C TRP A 16 10.06 49.27 -31.37
N LEU A 17 9.76 49.68 -32.59
CA LEU A 17 10.20 49.04 -33.82
C LEU A 17 11.60 49.54 -34.16
N ALA A 18 12.62 48.72 -33.95
CA ALA A 18 13.95 48.94 -34.49
C ALA A 18 14.08 48.24 -35.85
N VAL A 19 14.15 49.05 -36.90
CA VAL A 19 14.46 48.61 -38.26
C VAL A 19 15.97 48.44 -38.37
N LEU A 20 16.47 47.19 -38.38
CA LEU A 20 17.86 46.87 -38.68
C LEU A 20 17.95 46.36 -40.11
N GLY A 21 18.64 47.13 -40.95
CA GLY A 21 18.94 46.78 -42.34
C GLY A 21 19.83 45.54 -42.42
N VAL A 22 19.36 44.53 -43.12
CA VAL A 22 20.11 43.30 -43.40
C VAL A 22 21.01 43.51 -44.61
N ALA A 23 22.32 43.65 -44.42
CA ALA A 23 23.32 43.55 -45.46
C ALA A 23 23.46 42.09 -45.90
N CYS A 24 23.14 41.85 -47.18
CA CYS A 24 23.22 40.52 -47.79
C CYS A 24 24.70 40.16 -48.09
N ALA A 25 25.38 39.51 -47.12
CA ALA A 25 26.66 38.86 -47.37
C ALA A 25 26.40 37.46 -47.93
N ARG A 26 26.83 37.23 -49.18
CA ARG A 26 26.82 35.89 -49.81
C ARG A 26 27.83 35.02 -49.07
N GLN A 27 27.36 34.11 -48.25
CA GLN A 27 28.18 33.05 -47.68
C GLN A 27 28.42 31.95 -48.74
N ALA A 28 29.67 31.53 -48.86
CA ALA A 28 30.04 30.37 -49.68
C ALA A 28 29.38 29.09 -49.12
N PRO A 29 29.02 28.13 -49.99
CA PRO A 29 28.44 26.89 -49.53
C PRO A 29 29.42 26.12 -48.62
N PRO A 30 28.95 25.47 -47.56
CA PRO A 30 29.78 24.66 -46.67
C PRO A 30 30.30 23.44 -47.43
N PRO A 31 31.47 22.92 -47.03
CA PRO A 31 32.03 21.67 -47.61
C PRO A 31 31.07 20.48 -47.36
N PRO A 32 31.05 19.48 -48.26
CA PRO A 32 30.18 18.32 -48.09
C PRO A 32 30.54 17.58 -46.79
N ALA A 33 29.50 17.19 -46.04
CA ALA A 33 29.64 16.41 -44.85
C ALA A 33 30.32 15.06 -45.14
N PRO A 34 31.21 14.55 -44.28
CA PRO A 34 31.78 13.20 -44.43
C PRO A 34 30.66 12.18 -44.45
N SER A 35 30.76 11.22 -45.36
CA SER A 35 29.85 10.08 -45.46
C SER A 35 29.80 9.35 -44.13
N PRO A 36 28.60 8.97 -43.65
CA PRO A 36 28.53 8.17 -42.42
C PRO A 36 29.25 6.85 -42.60
N GLU A 37 30.20 6.56 -41.71
CA GLU A 37 30.77 5.23 -41.58
C GLU A 37 29.63 4.22 -41.33
N PRO A 38 29.71 2.99 -41.91
CA PRO A 38 28.72 1.97 -41.64
C PRO A 38 28.64 1.71 -40.14
N ALA A 39 27.47 1.94 -39.54
CA ALA A 39 27.21 1.60 -38.16
C ALA A 39 27.46 0.12 -37.97
N VAL A 40 28.41 -0.21 -37.10
CA VAL A 40 28.61 -1.58 -36.64
C VAL A 40 27.33 -1.93 -35.87
N GLU A 41 26.52 -2.75 -36.49
CA GLU A 41 25.30 -3.32 -35.88
C GLU A 41 25.75 -4.27 -34.75
N THR A 42 25.84 -3.71 -33.54
CA THR A 42 26.11 -4.53 -32.36
C THR A 42 24.83 -5.35 -32.08
N GLU A 43 24.92 -6.63 -32.38
CA GLU A 43 23.90 -7.61 -32.05
C GLU A 43 23.48 -7.43 -30.57
N PRO A 44 22.16 -7.30 -30.26
CA PRO A 44 21.71 -7.14 -28.88
C PRO A 44 22.16 -8.35 -28.05
N PRO A 45 22.62 -8.17 -26.81
CA PRO A 45 23.07 -9.28 -25.98
C PRO A 45 21.91 -10.30 -25.85
N PRO A 46 22.22 -11.61 -25.89
CA PRO A 46 21.20 -12.65 -25.81
C PRO A 46 20.31 -12.43 -24.62
N ALA A 47 18.99 -12.48 -24.84
CA ALA A 47 17.99 -12.27 -23.81
C ALA A 47 18.30 -13.20 -22.62
N ALA A 48 18.52 -12.61 -21.44
CA ALA A 48 18.80 -13.37 -20.24
C ALA A 48 17.68 -14.39 -20.02
N ALA A 49 18.04 -15.67 -19.84
CA ALA A 49 17.09 -16.73 -19.56
C ALA A 49 16.13 -16.31 -18.43
N PRO A 50 14.83 -16.61 -18.52
CA PRO A 50 13.87 -16.24 -17.50
C PRO A 50 14.33 -16.78 -16.15
N ARG A 51 14.47 -15.88 -15.18
CA ARG A 51 14.89 -16.24 -13.82
C ARG A 51 13.85 -17.20 -13.23
N PRO A 52 14.24 -18.36 -12.65
CA PRO A 52 13.29 -19.27 -12.04
C PRO A 52 12.38 -18.54 -11.08
N ALA A 53 11.07 -18.83 -11.11
CA ALA A 53 10.12 -18.24 -10.19
C ALA A 53 10.56 -18.54 -8.74
N PRO A 54 10.53 -17.56 -7.82
CA PRO A 54 10.88 -17.80 -6.43
C PRO A 54 9.97 -18.88 -5.84
N PRO A 55 10.50 -19.78 -4.98
CA PRO A 55 9.70 -20.82 -4.35
C PRO A 55 8.49 -20.22 -3.61
N PRO A 56 7.37 -20.94 -3.50
CA PRO A 56 6.19 -20.46 -2.80
C PRO A 56 6.57 -20.08 -1.35
N ARG A 57 6.29 -18.84 -0.97
CA ARG A 57 6.62 -18.34 0.38
C ARG A 57 5.76 -19.08 1.41
N SER A 58 6.36 -19.44 2.55
CA SER A 58 5.61 -20.01 3.67
C SER A 58 4.57 -18.99 4.19
N LEU A 59 3.48 -19.51 4.78
CA LEU A 59 2.45 -18.62 5.36
C LEU A 59 3.04 -17.76 6.48
N SER A 60 3.98 -18.28 7.27
CA SER A 60 4.68 -17.52 8.32
C SER A 60 5.47 -16.33 7.74
N THR A 61 6.19 -16.53 6.63
CA THR A 61 6.90 -15.44 5.94
C THR A 61 5.96 -14.34 5.46
N ILE A 62 4.76 -14.71 4.99
CA ILE A 62 3.75 -13.73 4.56
C ILE A 62 3.23 -12.95 5.78
N VAL A 63 2.89 -13.62 6.86
CA VAL A 63 2.43 -13.04 8.13
C VAL A 63 3.45 -12.03 8.67
N ASP A 64 4.73 -12.40 8.72
CA ASP A 64 5.82 -11.52 9.16
C ASP A 64 5.97 -10.30 8.25
N THR A 65 5.88 -10.50 6.94
CA THR A 65 5.93 -9.41 5.96
C THR A 65 4.78 -8.42 6.16
N VAL A 66 3.56 -8.91 6.39
CA VAL A 66 2.38 -8.05 6.64
C VAL A 66 2.59 -7.22 7.90
N PHE A 67 3.07 -7.81 8.99
CA PHE A 67 3.37 -7.07 10.23
C PHE A 67 4.40 -5.96 10.00
N LEU A 68 5.51 -6.27 9.34
CA LEU A 68 6.57 -5.30 9.04
C LEU A 68 6.06 -4.17 8.15
N LEU A 69 5.30 -4.50 7.09
CA LEU A 69 4.74 -3.50 6.18
C LEU A 69 3.67 -2.63 6.84
N THR A 70 2.83 -3.20 7.71
CA THR A 70 1.88 -2.42 8.52
C THR A 70 2.61 -1.32 9.30
N ASN A 71 3.69 -1.65 9.98
CA ASN A 71 4.45 -0.68 10.75
C ASN A 71 5.21 0.31 9.88
N ARG A 72 5.69 -0.11 8.71
CA ARG A 72 6.28 0.81 7.72
C ARG A 72 5.27 1.86 7.25
N GLU A 73 4.03 1.47 6.91
CA GLU A 73 2.99 2.42 6.49
C GLU A 73 2.60 3.36 7.64
N ARG A 74 2.55 2.87 8.87
CA ARG A 74 2.30 3.70 10.06
C ARG A 74 3.41 4.72 10.30
N THR A 75 4.67 4.31 10.23
CA THR A 75 5.82 5.22 10.36
C THR A 75 5.82 6.30 9.27
N ARG A 76 5.47 5.94 8.03
CA ARG A 76 5.30 6.92 6.93
C ARG A 76 4.21 7.95 7.20
N ALA A 77 3.19 7.56 7.98
CA ALA A 77 2.10 8.43 8.41
C ALA A 77 2.37 9.10 9.77
N SER A 78 3.62 9.09 10.26
CA SER A 78 4.01 9.64 11.57
C SER A 78 3.26 9.04 12.77
N LEU A 79 2.82 7.78 12.65
CA LEU A 79 2.13 7.04 13.71
C LEU A 79 3.10 6.11 14.43
N THR A 80 2.88 5.92 15.74
CA THR A 80 3.61 4.93 16.53
C THR A 80 3.41 3.53 15.95
N PRO A 81 4.48 2.74 15.74
CA PRO A 81 4.39 1.35 15.34
C PRO A 81 3.56 0.52 16.34
N LEU A 82 2.82 -0.44 15.81
CA LEU A 82 2.07 -1.39 16.62
C LEU A 82 3.01 -2.46 17.18
N ARG A 83 2.77 -2.87 18.42
CA ARG A 83 3.44 -4.03 19.01
C ARG A 83 2.80 -5.32 18.49
N ARG A 84 3.64 -6.33 18.23
CA ARG A 84 3.13 -7.68 17.93
C ARG A 84 2.54 -8.28 19.20
N ASN A 85 1.35 -8.88 19.10
CA ASN A 85 0.68 -9.53 20.21
C ASN A 85 0.25 -10.94 19.79
N GLY A 86 0.67 -11.97 20.56
CA GLY A 86 0.40 -13.38 20.26
C GLY A 86 -1.07 -13.77 20.43
N GLU A 87 -1.78 -13.14 21.38
CA GLU A 87 -3.22 -13.38 21.58
C GLU A 87 -4.00 -12.84 20.37
N LEU A 88 -3.70 -11.64 19.90
CA LEU A 88 -4.31 -11.08 18.69
C LEU A 88 -3.97 -11.91 17.44
N ALA A 89 -2.74 -12.45 17.35
CA ALA A 89 -2.37 -13.35 16.26
C ALA A 89 -3.20 -14.65 16.32
N ARG A 90 -3.47 -15.18 17.50
CA ARG A 90 -4.37 -16.35 17.68
C ARG A 90 -5.81 -16.02 17.24
N ALA A 91 -6.36 -14.85 17.62
CA ALA A 91 -7.68 -14.44 17.17
C ALA A 91 -7.76 -14.28 15.64
N ALA A 92 -6.73 -13.71 15.02
CA ALA A 92 -6.60 -13.59 13.58
C ALA A 92 -6.46 -14.94 12.89
N GLN A 93 -5.68 -15.86 13.46
CA GLN A 93 -5.50 -17.22 12.94
C GLN A 93 -6.82 -18.00 12.93
N LEU A 94 -7.60 -17.94 14.03
CA LEU A 94 -8.94 -18.53 14.09
C LEU A 94 -9.86 -18.01 12.98
N GLN A 95 -9.84 -16.71 12.70
CA GLN A 95 -10.64 -16.16 11.61
C GLN A 95 -10.18 -16.65 10.24
N ALA A 96 -8.87 -16.66 10.00
CA ALA A 96 -8.33 -17.16 8.75
C ALA A 96 -8.70 -18.63 8.50
N GLU A 97 -8.63 -19.46 9.54
CA GLU A 97 -9.04 -20.88 9.49
C GLU A 97 -10.54 -21.06 9.25
N GLN A 98 -11.39 -20.27 9.92
CA GLN A 98 -12.84 -20.31 9.70
C GLN A 98 -13.23 -19.88 8.28
N MET A 99 -12.60 -18.82 7.75
CA MET A 99 -12.77 -18.42 6.36
C MET A 99 -12.33 -19.51 5.37
N ALA A 100 -11.15 -20.11 5.63
CA ALA A 100 -10.60 -21.17 4.80
C ALA A 100 -11.47 -22.42 4.80
N ALA A 101 -12.03 -22.80 5.95
CA ALA A 101 -12.95 -23.93 6.11
C ALA A 101 -14.29 -23.68 5.40
N ALA A 102 -14.82 -22.46 5.50
CA ALA A 102 -16.07 -22.04 4.86
C ALA A 102 -15.91 -21.72 3.35
N GLY A 103 -14.68 -21.54 2.87
CA GLY A 103 -14.41 -21.08 1.50
C GLY A 103 -14.95 -19.66 1.23
N LYS A 104 -15.08 -18.81 2.26
CA LYS A 104 -15.76 -17.52 2.20
C LYS A 104 -14.97 -16.42 2.88
N LEU A 105 -14.77 -15.29 2.17
CA LEU A 105 -14.23 -14.05 2.75
C LEU A 105 -15.34 -13.33 3.52
N ALA A 106 -15.20 -13.20 4.83
CA ALA A 106 -16.13 -12.46 5.67
C ALA A 106 -15.50 -12.13 7.04
N HIS A 107 -15.98 -11.09 7.71
CA HIS A 107 -15.67 -10.77 9.10
C HIS A 107 -16.38 -11.69 10.08
N GLU A 108 -17.54 -12.19 9.68
CA GLU A 108 -18.37 -13.11 10.46
C GLU A 108 -18.67 -14.36 9.66
N ILE A 109 -18.52 -15.52 10.30
CA ILE A 109 -18.83 -16.84 9.73
C ILE A 109 -19.92 -17.48 10.56
N PRO A 110 -21.21 -17.23 10.26
CA PRO A 110 -22.33 -17.86 10.97
C PRO A 110 -22.22 -19.39 10.96
N GLY A 111 -22.51 -20.01 12.09
CA GLY A 111 -22.37 -21.46 12.24
C GLY A 111 -20.97 -21.94 12.59
N SER A 112 -19.94 -21.11 12.52
CA SER A 112 -18.62 -21.46 13.05
C SER A 112 -18.59 -21.38 14.57
N ARG A 113 -17.57 -21.99 15.18
CA ARG A 113 -17.43 -22.06 16.66
C ARG A 113 -17.27 -20.68 17.30
N TYR A 114 -16.63 -19.71 16.60
CA TYR A 114 -16.40 -18.34 17.07
C TYR A 114 -16.74 -17.36 15.96
N PRO A 115 -18.04 -17.12 15.68
CA PRO A 115 -18.49 -16.49 14.44
C PRO A 115 -18.10 -15.02 14.30
N THR A 116 -17.93 -14.32 15.40
CA THR A 116 -17.66 -12.86 15.39
C THR A 116 -16.27 -12.54 15.95
N LEU A 117 -15.72 -11.37 15.63
CA LEU A 117 -14.49 -10.87 16.25
C LEU A 117 -14.62 -10.84 17.78
N ALA A 118 -15.75 -10.37 18.31
CA ALA A 118 -15.98 -10.32 19.75
C ALA A 118 -15.92 -11.71 20.41
N SER A 119 -16.48 -12.75 19.77
CA SER A 119 -16.42 -14.12 20.31
C SER A 119 -15.00 -14.67 20.31
N ARG A 120 -14.19 -14.34 19.30
CA ARG A 120 -12.77 -14.72 19.27
C ARG A 120 -11.96 -13.99 20.34
N MET A 121 -12.20 -12.67 20.52
CA MET A 121 -11.54 -11.87 21.57
C MET A 121 -11.90 -12.40 22.98
N LYS A 122 -13.16 -12.78 23.21
CA LYS A 122 -13.59 -13.42 24.47
C LYS A 122 -12.89 -14.74 24.71
N LEU A 123 -12.76 -15.59 23.67
CA LEU A 123 -12.09 -16.89 23.79
C LEU A 123 -10.63 -16.75 24.23
N ILE A 124 -9.90 -15.77 23.65
CA ILE A 124 -8.48 -15.57 23.99
C ILE A 124 -8.27 -14.77 25.29
N GLY A 125 -9.35 -14.33 25.96
CA GLY A 125 -9.27 -13.57 27.21
C GLY A 125 -8.77 -12.12 27.07
N TYR A 126 -8.68 -11.59 25.85
CA TYR A 126 -8.13 -10.27 25.62
C TYR A 126 -9.16 -9.15 25.89
N GLN A 127 -8.89 -8.34 26.91
CA GLN A 127 -9.69 -7.19 27.26
C GLN A 127 -9.22 -5.96 26.46
N TYR A 128 -10.11 -5.32 25.72
CA TYR A 128 -9.76 -4.21 24.84
C TYR A 128 -10.61 -2.95 25.09
N ARG A 129 -10.01 -1.81 24.78
CA ARG A 129 -10.69 -0.51 24.69
C ARG A 129 -11.19 -0.25 23.26
N SER A 130 -10.40 -0.68 22.26
CA SER A 130 -10.76 -0.64 20.85
C SER A 130 -10.21 -1.87 20.14
N VAL A 131 -10.96 -2.36 19.16
CA VAL A 131 -10.58 -3.50 18.32
C VAL A 131 -11.05 -3.26 16.89
N GLY A 132 -10.34 -3.80 15.93
CA GLY A 132 -10.68 -3.79 14.52
C GLY A 132 -10.04 -4.96 13.78
N GLU A 133 -10.52 -5.23 12.59
CA GLU A 133 -10.06 -6.36 11.79
C GLU A 133 -9.98 -5.99 10.32
N ASN A 134 -8.93 -6.47 9.65
CA ASN A 134 -8.85 -6.54 8.20
C ASN A 134 -8.84 -8.00 7.78
N VAL A 135 -9.58 -8.34 6.73
CA VAL A 135 -9.59 -9.68 6.12
C VAL A 135 -9.31 -9.61 4.62
N ALA A 136 -8.70 -10.66 4.08
CA ALA A 136 -8.42 -10.78 2.65
C ALA A 136 -8.36 -12.25 2.23
N GLU A 137 -8.56 -12.49 0.92
CA GLU A 137 -8.39 -13.80 0.30
C GLU A 137 -7.55 -13.74 -0.97
N GLY A 138 -6.91 -14.88 -1.33
CA GLY A 138 -6.23 -15.08 -2.61
C GLY A 138 -4.80 -14.52 -2.69
N TYR A 139 -4.31 -13.80 -1.69
CA TYR A 139 -2.97 -13.24 -1.71
C TYR A 139 -1.91 -14.28 -1.37
N THR A 140 -0.83 -14.32 -2.16
CA THR A 140 0.32 -15.22 -1.98
C THR A 140 1.60 -14.48 -1.59
N SER A 141 1.55 -13.16 -1.42
CA SER A 141 2.66 -12.36 -0.87
C SER A 141 2.16 -11.25 0.05
N GLY A 142 2.90 -10.99 1.12
CA GLY A 142 2.56 -9.92 2.07
C GLY A 142 2.62 -8.52 1.44
N ALA A 143 3.47 -8.32 0.44
CA ALA A 143 3.57 -7.03 -0.27
C ALA A 143 2.31 -6.75 -1.11
N ALA A 144 1.83 -7.73 -1.88
CA ALA A 144 0.60 -7.59 -2.66
C ALA A 144 -0.63 -7.41 -1.75
N LEU A 145 -0.70 -8.16 -0.65
CA LEU A 145 -1.75 -8.03 0.35
C LEU A 145 -1.78 -6.62 0.95
N MET A 146 -0.63 -6.11 1.39
CA MET A 146 -0.54 -4.76 1.97
C MET A 146 -0.91 -3.69 0.93
N ALA A 147 -0.48 -3.81 -0.32
CA ALA A 147 -0.87 -2.90 -1.40
C ALA A 147 -2.40 -2.89 -1.58
N GLY A 148 -3.03 -4.06 -1.62
CA GLY A 148 -4.48 -4.19 -1.70
C GLY A 148 -5.20 -3.53 -0.51
N TRP A 149 -4.73 -3.74 0.71
CA TRP A 149 -5.32 -3.08 1.89
C TRP A 149 -5.12 -1.57 1.90
N MET A 150 -3.96 -1.07 1.45
CA MET A 150 -3.69 0.37 1.43
C MET A 150 -4.48 1.12 0.35
N THR A 151 -4.93 0.46 -0.71
CA THR A 151 -5.82 1.03 -1.72
C THR A 151 -7.31 0.97 -1.33
N SER A 152 -7.66 0.16 -0.32
CA SER A 152 -9.03 0.02 0.20
C SER A 152 -9.25 0.96 1.39
N PRO A 153 -10.14 1.97 1.30
CA PRO A 153 -10.34 2.95 2.36
C PRO A 153 -10.61 2.35 3.76
N PRO A 154 -11.50 1.35 3.94
CA PRO A 154 -11.76 0.79 5.27
C PRO A 154 -10.54 0.02 5.84
N HIS A 155 -9.82 -0.75 5.01
CA HIS A 155 -8.63 -1.47 5.47
C HIS A 155 -7.49 -0.51 5.82
N ARG A 156 -7.28 0.51 4.98
CA ARG A 156 -6.29 1.57 5.24
C ARG A 156 -6.60 2.32 6.52
N ALA A 157 -7.87 2.62 6.79
CA ALA A 157 -8.29 3.29 8.01
C ALA A 157 -7.93 2.49 9.28
N ASN A 158 -8.06 1.17 9.27
CA ASN A 158 -7.60 0.32 10.37
C ASN A 158 -6.08 0.37 10.53
N ILE A 159 -5.31 0.21 9.44
CA ILE A 159 -3.84 0.24 9.46
C ILE A 159 -3.32 1.57 10.04
N LEU A 160 -3.92 2.69 9.64
CA LEU A 160 -3.49 4.03 10.02
C LEU A 160 -4.25 4.61 11.24
N SER A 161 -5.01 3.80 11.97
CA SER A 161 -5.71 4.27 13.16
C SER A 161 -4.74 4.47 14.35
N ALA A 162 -4.72 5.67 14.90
CA ALA A 162 -4.00 5.98 16.14
C ALA A 162 -4.65 5.34 17.40
N ARG A 163 -5.88 4.79 17.25
CA ARG A 163 -6.58 4.12 18.36
C ARG A 163 -5.99 2.79 18.76
N TYR A 164 -5.21 2.13 17.88
CA TYR A 164 -4.61 0.83 18.13
C TYR A 164 -3.16 0.95 18.54
N THR A 165 -2.70 0.04 19.40
CA THR A 165 -1.32 -0.06 19.89
C THR A 165 -0.70 -1.43 19.68
N GLU A 166 -1.53 -2.43 19.36
CA GLU A 166 -1.11 -3.82 19.15
C GLU A 166 -1.81 -4.41 17.93
N THR A 167 -1.16 -5.42 17.35
CA THR A 167 -1.71 -6.17 16.22
C THR A 167 -1.23 -7.62 16.21
N GLY A 168 -2.04 -8.48 15.63
CA GLY A 168 -1.69 -9.86 15.30
C GLY A 168 -2.21 -10.21 13.91
N VAL A 169 -1.48 -11.04 13.19
CA VAL A 169 -1.82 -11.50 11.84
C VAL A 169 -1.91 -13.02 11.85
N GLY A 170 -2.90 -13.56 11.17
CA GLY A 170 -3.11 -14.99 10.95
C GLY A 170 -3.41 -15.27 9.48
N MET A 171 -3.00 -16.45 9.00
CA MET A 171 -3.21 -16.86 7.61
C MET A 171 -3.45 -18.36 7.53
N ALA A 172 -4.42 -18.77 6.73
CA ALA A 172 -4.75 -20.16 6.47
C ALA A 172 -4.94 -20.42 4.97
N ARG A 173 -4.85 -21.70 4.59
CA ARG A 173 -5.10 -22.16 3.23
C ARG A 173 -6.27 -23.14 3.24
N SER A 174 -7.25 -22.91 2.35
CA SER A 174 -8.37 -23.84 2.16
C SER A 174 -7.94 -25.08 1.39
N LYS A 175 -8.81 -26.10 1.36
CA LYS A 175 -8.56 -27.38 0.65
C LYS A 175 -8.28 -27.19 -0.83
N ASN A 176 -8.86 -26.18 -1.47
CA ASN A 176 -8.62 -25.83 -2.87
C ASN A 176 -7.40 -24.91 -3.09
N GLY A 177 -6.55 -24.72 -2.06
CA GLY A 177 -5.32 -23.95 -2.15
C GLY A 177 -5.46 -22.44 -1.99
N ARG A 178 -6.67 -21.89 -1.88
CA ARG A 178 -6.89 -20.44 -1.70
C ARG A 178 -6.44 -20.01 -0.31
N THR A 179 -5.74 -18.89 -0.23
CA THR A 179 -5.27 -18.29 1.02
C THR A 179 -6.31 -17.33 1.60
N TYR A 180 -6.40 -17.33 2.93
CA TYR A 180 -7.23 -16.39 3.70
C TYR A 180 -6.36 -15.77 4.79
N THR A 181 -6.44 -14.45 4.94
CA THR A 181 -5.66 -13.70 5.91
C THR A 181 -6.58 -12.84 6.75
N ALA A 182 -6.31 -12.78 8.05
CA ALA A 182 -6.90 -11.80 8.94
C ALA A 182 -5.79 -11.04 9.68
N GLN A 183 -6.03 -9.77 9.96
CA GLN A 183 -5.20 -8.95 10.85
C GLN A 183 -6.11 -8.30 11.88
N VAL A 184 -5.85 -8.56 13.16
CA VAL A 184 -6.57 -7.98 14.29
C VAL A 184 -5.73 -6.87 14.89
N PHE A 185 -6.35 -5.71 15.11
CA PHE A 185 -5.79 -4.53 15.74
C PHE A 185 -6.49 -4.29 17.07
N ALA A 186 -5.75 -3.90 18.10
CA ALA A 186 -6.37 -3.58 19.38
C ALA A 186 -5.59 -2.52 20.17
N ARG A 187 -6.30 -1.90 21.11
CA ARG A 187 -5.73 -1.25 22.28
C ARG A 187 -6.23 -2.00 23.51
N PRO A 188 -5.33 -2.53 24.36
CA PRO A 188 -5.75 -3.19 25.58
C PRO A 188 -6.50 -2.23 26.51
N ARG A 189 -7.42 -2.76 27.28
CA ARG A 189 -7.98 -2.07 28.43
C ARG A 189 -6.89 -2.14 29.51
N THR A 190 -6.31 -1.00 29.87
CA THR A 190 -5.46 -0.94 31.06
C THR A 190 -6.33 -1.32 32.25
N ALA A 191 -5.86 -2.24 33.10
CA ALA A 191 -6.49 -2.43 34.40
C ALA A 191 -6.51 -1.05 35.08
N SER A 192 -7.70 -0.53 35.38
CA SER A 192 -7.84 0.65 36.23
C SER A 192 -7.12 0.26 37.53
N GLY A 193 -6.05 0.96 37.88
CA GLY A 193 -5.36 0.72 39.14
C GLY A 193 -6.39 0.75 40.27
N GLN A 194 -6.42 -0.34 41.02
CA GLN A 194 -7.05 -0.36 42.34
C GLN A 194 -6.18 0.43 43.29
#